data_6f94c2018029801ce8ba3b6469c0d2c5
#
_entry.id   6f94c2018029801ce8ba3b6469c0d2c5
#
_cell.length_a   1.000
_cell.length_b   1.000
_cell.length_c   1.000
_cell.angle_alpha   90.00
_cell.angle_beta   90.00
_cell.angle_gamma   90.00
#
_symmetry.space_group_name_H-M   'P 1'
#
loop_
_entity.id
_entity.type
_entity.pdbx_description
1 polymer ?
#
loop_
_entity_poly.entity_id
_entity_poly.type
_entity_poly.pdbx_seq_one_letter_code
_entity_poly.pdbx_strand_id
1 'polypeptide(L)'
;MLIRDTTFTAIDFESAGTSRGQNDAPIQIGIACWSVAAAHHNIFVSYLHTDQPIHWSAQKVHGITTAHLTDAPTLLSLWPDLKSRLTGNIVVAHNKGTEKRFLRTFPGHGFGPWIDTLHLARAVWPDFAKHSLG
;
A
#
# COMPACT_ATOMS: atom_id res chain seq x y z
N MET A 1 7.32 23.33 -6.68
CA MET A 1 6.27 22.31 -6.96
C MET A 1 4.92 22.90 -6.57
N LEU A 2 3.98 22.91 -7.47
CA LEU A 2 2.62 23.35 -7.18
C LEU A 2 1.71 22.12 -7.07
N ILE A 3 0.80 22.11 -6.11
CA ILE A 3 -0.14 20.99 -5.88
C ILE A 3 -0.94 20.70 -7.14
N ARG A 4 -1.36 21.74 -7.86
CA ARG A 4 -2.13 21.59 -9.11
C ARG A 4 -1.40 20.81 -10.23
N ASP A 5 -0.07 20.80 -10.19
CA ASP A 5 0.78 20.18 -11.21
C ASP A 5 1.36 18.83 -10.73
N THR A 6 0.90 18.37 -9.57
CA THR A 6 1.43 17.19 -8.89
C THR A 6 0.49 16.01 -9.04
N THR A 7 1.03 14.85 -9.34
CA THR A 7 0.31 13.58 -9.25
C THR A 7 0.65 12.90 -7.93
N PHE A 8 -0.39 12.55 -7.20
CA PHE A 8 -0.30 11.78 -5.96
C PHE A 8 -0.70 10.33 -6.24
N THR A 9 0.07 9.41 -5.76
CA THR A 9 -0.23 7.97 -5.87
C THR A 9 -0.34 7.39 -4.48
N ALA A 10 -1.58 7.08 -4.07
CA ALA A 10 -1.84 6.38 -2.83
C ALA A 10 -1.55 4.90 -3.02
N ILE A 11 -0.90 4.30 -2.04
CA ILE A 11 -0.61 2.86 -2.00
C ILE A 11 -0.99 2.30 -0.64
N ASP A 12 -1.57 1.11 -0.67
CA ASP A 12 -1.95 0.37 0.53
C ASP A 12 -1.77 -1.13 0.30
N PHE A 13 -1.29 -1.83 1.33
CA PHE A 13 -1.15 -3.27 1.33
C PHE A 13 -2.01 -3.90 2.42
N GLU A 14 -2.60 -5.05 2.11
CA GLU A 14 -3.07 -5.99 3.11
C GLU A 14 -2.05 -7.11 3.26
N SER A 15 -1.91 -7.63 4.46
CA SER A 15 -0.90 -8.63 4.78
C SER A 15 -1.48 -9.89 5.42
N ALA A 16 -0.71 -10.98 5.32
CA ALA A 16 -1.08 -12.26 5.92
C ALA A 16 -1.09 -12.23 7.45
N GLY A 17 -0.47 -11.22 8.05
CA GLY A 17 -0.22 -11.16 9.48
C GLY A 17 0.98 -12.01 9.89
N THR A 18 1.40 -11.85 11.14
CA THR A 18 2.53 -12.59 11.68
C THR A 18 2.09 -13.52 12.78
N SER A 19 2.58 -14.75 12.76
CA SER A 19 2.67 -15.61 13.91
C SER A 19 4.11 -15.66 14.39
N ARG A 20 4.31 -16.18 15.61
CA ARG A 20 5.63 -16.23 16.25
C ARG A 20 6.65 -16.91 15.33
N GLY A 21 7.73 -16.19 14.98
CA GLY A 21 8.81 -16.70 14.16
C GLY A 21 8.60 -16.60 12.64
N GLN A 22 7.52 -15.97 12.18
CA GLN A 22 7.26 -15.74 10.76
C GLN A 22 7.39 -14.26 10.40
N ASN A 23 7.91 -13.99 9.20
CA ASN A 23 7.85 -12.67 8.60
C ASN A 23 6.46 -12.42 8.00
N ASP A 24 6.02 -11.18 8.04
CA ASP A 24 4.77 -10.79 7.39
C ASP A 24 4.92 -10.83 5.86
N ALA A 25 3.83 -11.12 5.16
CA ALA A 25 3.80 -11.20 3.71
C ALA A 25 2.64 -10.37 3.15
N PRO A 26 2.85 -9.58 2.09
CA PRO A 26 1.76 -8.87 1.43
C PRO A 26 0.85 -9.85 0.67
N ILE A 27 -0.46 -9.66 0.76
CA ILE A 27 -1.46 -10.50 0.09
C ILE A 27 -2.43 -9.73 -0.80
N GLN A 28 -2.44 -8.41 -0.70
CA GLN A 28 -3.17 -7.52 -1.61
C GLN A 28 -2.46 -6.19 -1.69
N ILE A 29 -2.48 -5.59 -2.87
CA ILE A 29 -2.01 -4.23 -3.11
C ILE A 29 -3.12 -3.41 -3.75
N GLY A 30 -3.32 -2.18 -3.26
CA GLY A 30 -4.17 -1.18 -3.87
C GLY A 30 -3.35 0.06 -4.21
N ILE A 31 -3.57 0.61 -5.40
CA ILE A 31 -2.93 1.84 -5.86
C ILE A 31 -4.00 2.73 -6.48
N ALA A 32 -4.01 4.02 -6.09
CA ALA A 32 -4.90 5.02 -6.68
C ALA A 32 -4.11 6.28 -7.02
N CYS A 33 -4.13 6.67 -8.29
CA CYS A 33 -3.48 7.90 -8.75
C CYS A 33 -4.49 9.03 -8.85
N TRP A 34 -4.08 10.22 -8.40
CA TRP A 34 -4.91 11.41 -8.42
C TRP A 34 -4.09 12.66 -8.71
N SER A 35 -4.66 13.56 -9.46
CA SER A 35 -4.13 14.91 -9.64
C SER A 35 -5.27 15.94 -9.73
N VAL A 36 -4.97 17.19 -9.37
CA VAL A 36 -5.95 18.27 -9.48
C VAL A 36 -6.37 18.48 -10.93
N ALA A 37 -5.43 18.37 -11.86
CA ALA A 37 -5.68 18.63 -13.28
C ALA A 37 -6.54 17.56 -13.96
N ALA A 38 -6.38 16.30 -13.56
CA ALA A 38 -7.00 15.17 -14.27
C ALA A 38 -8.31 14.69 -13.65
N ALA A 39 -8.61 14.99 -12.39
CA ALA A 39 -9.81 14.57 -11.67
C ALA A 39 -10.14 13.05 -11.80
N HIS A 40 -9.18 12.24 -12.27
CA HIS A 40 -9.36 10.81 -12.53
C HIS A 40 -8.68 9.98 -11.44
N HIS A 41 -9.39 8.96 -11.01
CA HIS A 41 -8.87 7.92 -10.15
C HIS A 41 -8.46 6.73 -11.04
N ASN A 42 -7.18 6.59 -11.33
CA ASN A 42 -6.65 5.36 -11.90
C ASN A 42 -6.42 4.39 -10.75
N ILE A 43 -7.33 3.44 -10.60
CA ILE A 43 -7.28 2.45 -9.50
C ILE A 43 -6.74 1.13 -10.05
N PHE A 44 -5.76 0.59 -9.33
CA PHE A 44 -5.20 -0.74 -9.57
C PHE A 44 -5.29 -1.53 -8.27
N VAL A 45 -5.87 -2.73 -8.33
CA VAL A 45 -5.96 -3.63 -7.19
C VAL A 45 -5.58 -5.03 -7.63
N SER A 46 -4.75 -5.72 -6.86
CA SER A 46 -4.38 -7.11 -7.10
C SER A 46 -4.20 -7.87 -5.81
N TYR A 47 -4.72 -9.11 -5.76
CA TYR A 47 -4.24 -10.08 -4.79
C TYR A 47 -2.80 -10.46 -5.10
N LEU A 48 -2.09 -10.96 -4.10
CA LEU A 48 -0.68 -11.33 -4.19
C LEU A 48 -0.49 -12.75 -3.69
N HIS A 49 0.32 -13.50 -4.41
CA HIS A 49 0.72 -14.84 -4.01
C HIS A 49 1.59 -14.81 -2.76
N THR A 50 1.31 -15.70 -1.81
CA THR A 50 2.20 -16.01 -0.69
C THR A 50 2.15 -17.49 -0.38
N ASP A 51 3.29 -18.05 0.07
CA ASP A 51 3.38 -19.41 0.58
C ASP A 51 3.03 -19.49 2.07
N GLN A 52 2.84 -18.35 2.72
CA GLN A 52 2.51 -18.28 4.14
C GLN A 52 1.00 -18.39 4.36
N PRO A 53 0.57 -19.04 5.45
CA PRO A 53 -0.83 -19.02 5.83
C PRO A 53 -1.25 -17.62 6.27
N ILE A 54 -2.50 -17.27 6.00
CA ILE A 54 -3.09 -16.03 6.50
C ILE A 54 -3.45 -16.23 7.97
N HIS A 55 -2.87 -15.41 8.84
CA HIS A 55 -3.18 -15.47 10.27
C HIS A 55 -4.64 -15.07 10.52
N TRP A 56 -5.32 -15.78 11.40
CA TRP A 56 -6.74 -15.57 11.67
C TRP A 56 -7.08 -14.12 12.08
N SER A 57 -6.19 -13.47 12.83
CA SER A 57 -6.40 -12.09 13.27
C SER A 57 -6.34 -11.09 12.10
N ALA A 58 -5.47 -11.32 11.14
CA ALA A 58 -5.40 -10.51 9.93
C ALA A 58 -6.64 -10.74 9.04
N GLN A 59 -7.01 -12.00 8.84
CA GLN A 59 -8.21 -12.36 8.06
C GLN A 59 -9.49 -11.75 8.66
N LYS A 60 -9.57 -11.67 9.98
CA LYS A 60 -10.71 -11.04 10.67
C LYS A 60 -10.82 -9.54 10.33
N VAL A 61 -9.71 -8.88 10.08
CA VAL A 61 -9.67 -7.44 9.74
C VAL A 61 -10.04 -7.20 8.27
N HIS A 62 -9.38 -7.89 7.33
CA HIS A 62 -9.54 -7.61 5.89
C HIS A 62 -10.42 -8.60 5.13
N GLY A 63 -10.77 -9.75 5.73
CA GLY A 63 -11.66 -10.73 5.12
C GLY A 63 -11.06 -11.54 3.96
N ILE A 64 -9.76 -11.38 3.66
CA ILE A 64 -9.11 -12.11 2.56
C ILE A 64 -8.78 -13.51 3.04
N THR A 65 -9.17 -14.50 2.25
CA THR A 65 -8.93 -15.92 2.52
C THR A 65 -7.89 -16.49 1.56
N THR A 66 -7.36 -17.66 1.87
CA THR A 66 -6.44 -18.37 0.97
C THR A 66 -7.07 -18.63 -0.41
N ALA A 67 -8.38 -18.84 -0.47
CA ALA A 67 -9.09 -19.02 -1.74
C ALA A 67 -9.00 -17.80 -2.67
N HIS A 68 -8.98 -16.58 -2.10
CA HIS A 68 -8.80 -15.35 -2.89
C HIS A 68 -7.43 -15.26 -3.55
N LEU A 69 -6.42 -15.93 -2.99
CA LEU A 69 -5.04 -15.89 -3.47
C LEU A 69 -4.74 -16.95 -4.52
N THR A 70 -5.70 -17.80 -4.87
CA THR A 70 -5.53 -18.82 -5.91
C THR A 70 -5.18 -18.14 -7.24
N ASP A 71 -4.08 -18.57 -7.85
CA ASP A 71 -3.54 -18.01 -9.10
C ASP A 71 -3.15 -16.53 -9.05
N ALA A 72 -3.03 -15.96 -7.85
CA ALA A 72 -2.58 -14.57 -7.70
C ALA A 72 -1.12 -14.40 -8.14
N PRO A 73 -0.77 -13.26 -8.78
CA PRO A 73 0.61 -12.97 -9.14
C PRO A 73 1.47 -12.70 -7.92
N THR A 74 2.77 -12.89 -8.04
CA THR A 74 3.72 -12.46 -7.02
C THR A 74 3.87 -10.93 -7.05
N LEU A 75 4.23 -10.32 -5.92
CA LEU A 75 4.54 -8.89 -5.90
C LEU A 75 5.67 -8.55 -6.89
N LEU A 76 6.68 -9.39 -6.97
CA LEU A 76 7.81 -9.20 -7.89
C LEU A 76 7.35 -9.12 -9.35
N SER A 77 6.38 -9.94 -9.77
CA SER A 77 5.85 -9.94 -11.13
C SER A 77 5.07 -8.67 -11.50
N LEU A 78 4.63 -7.90 -10.50
CA LEU A 78 3.90 -6.65 -10.70
C LEU A 78 4.81 -5.42 -10.85
N TRP A 79 6.12 -5.62 -10.95
CA TRP A 79 7.07 -4.51 -11.09
C TRP A 79 6.71 -3.51 -12.21
N PRO A 80 6.35 -3.94 -13.44
CA PRO A 80 5.95 -3.00 -14.49
C PRO A 80 4.74 -2.14 -14.09
N ASP A 81 3.75 -2.71 -13.41
CA ASP A 81 2.57 -1.99 -12.93
C ASP A 81 2.91 -0.98 -11.84
N LEU A 82 3.76 -1.35 -10.89
CA LEU A 82 4.19 -0.46 -9.83
C LEU A 82 5.06 0.67 -10.38
N LYS A 83 6.03 0.34 -11.22
CA LYS A 83 6.95 1.30 -11.82
C LYS A 83 6.18 2.37 -12.59
N SER A 84 5.22 1.99 -13.42
CA SER A 84 4.44 2.94 -14.22
C SER A 84 3.57 3.86 -13.39
N ARG A 85 3.08 3.41 -12.24
CA ARG A 85 2.15 4.16 -11.39
C ARG A 85 2.84 5.00 -10.31
N LEU A 86 4.00 4.58 -9.84
CA LEU A 86 4.67 5.19 -8.69
C LEU A 86 5.84 6.11 -9.09
N THR A 87 6.49 5.85 -10.22
CA THR A 87 7.67 6.62 -10.63
C THR A 87 7.29 8.06 -10.95
N GLY A 88 8.03 9.01 -10.37
CA GLY A 88 7.86 10.44 -10.61
C GLY A 88 6.67 11.08 -9.90
N ASN A 89 5.93 10.32 -9.11
CA ASN A 89 4.78 10.80 -8.36
C ASN A 89 5.11 10.93 -6.86
N ILE A 90 4.33 11.76 -6.16
CA ILE A 90 4.36 11.76 -4.70
C ILE A 90 3.59 10.54 -4.22
N VAL A 91 4.26 9.68 -3.45
CA VAL A 91 3.66 8.46 -2.92
C VAL A 91 3.02 8.75 -1.57
N VAL A 92 1.77 8.35 -1.42
CA VAL A 92 0.97 8.61 -0.23
C VAL A 92 0.60 7.28 0.43
N ALA A 93 0.82 7.17 1.72
CA ALA A 93 0.39 6.01 2.50
C ALA A 93 -0.04 6.44 3.90
N HIS A 94 -0.90 5.62 4.52
CA HIS A 94 -1.29 5.81 5.90
C HIS A 94 -0.47 4.87 6.78
N ASN A 95 0.51 5.41 7.53
CA ASN A 95 1.53 4.64 8.24
C ASN A 95 2.49 3.92 7.28
N LYS A 96 3.20 4.70 6.51
CA LYS A 96 4.05 4.28 5.37
C LYS A 96 5.10 3.21 5.66
N GLY A 97 5.37 2.91 6.93
CA GLY A 97 6.38 1.91 7.31
C GLY A 97 6.11 0.52 6.74
N THR A 98 4.85 0.10 6.68
CA THR A 98 4.43 -1.19 6.12
C THR A 98 4.67 -1.23 4.60
N GLU A 99 4.22 -0.19 3.89
CA GLU A 99 4.37 -0.11 2.44
C GLU A 99 5.83 -0.06 2.04
N LYS A 100 6.63 0.74 2.71
CA LYS A 100 8.07 0.80 2.48
C LYS A 100 8.76 -0.54 2.73
N ARG A 101 8.34 -1.27 3.76
CA ARG A 101 8.89 -2.60 4.08
C ARG A 101 8.64 -3.59 2.94
N PHE A 102 7.41 -3.67 2.44
CA PHE A 102 7.07 -4.59 1.34
C PHE A 102 7.73 -4.18 0.02
N LEU A 103 7.89 -2.89 -0.22
CA LEU A 103 8.59 -2.39 -1.42
C LEU A 103 10.09 -2.66 -1.42
N ARG A 104 10.67 -3.16 -0.32
CA ARG A 104 12.06 -3.68 -0.30
C ARG A 104 12.28 -4.87 -1.23
N THR A 105 11.20 -5.51 -1.70
CA THR A 105 11.25 -6.48 -2.80
C THR A 105 11.91 -5.90 -4.05
N PHE A 106 11.88 -4.58 -4.22
CA PHE A 106 12.46 -3.85 -5.35
C PHE A 106 13.60 -2.93 -4.88
N PRO A 107 14.81 -3.46 -4.64
CA PRO A 107 15.94 -2.63 -4.20
C PRO A 107 16.23 -1.51 -5.19
N GLY A 108 16.43 -0.30 -4.67
CA GLY A 108 16.74 0.86 -5.50
C GLY A 108 15.57 1.39 -6.33
N HIS A 109 14.33 1.09 -5.98
CA HIS A 109 13.14 1.53 -6.75
C HIS A 109 13.02 3.06 -6.88
N GLY A 110 13.52 3.81 -5.90
CA GLY A 110 13.52 5.28 -5.94
C GLY A 110 12.15 5.95 -5.83
N PHE A 111 11.10 5.21 -5.43
CA PHE A 111 9.77 5.78 -5.25
C PHE A 111 9.75 6.81 -4.13
N GLY A 112 9.10 7.91 -4.39
CA GLY A 112 9.01 9.04 -3.47
C GLY A 112 9.09 10.38 -4.21
N PRO A 113 8.97 11.50 -3.48
CA PRO A 113 8.88 11.59 -2.01
C PRO A 113 7.60 10.97 -1.45
N TRP A 114 7.62 10.69 -0.13
CA TRP A 114 6.51 10.06 0.58
C TRP A 114 5.76 11.07 1.45
N ILE A 115 4.42 10.94 1.45
CA ILE A 115 3.56 11.59 2.43
C ILE A 115 2.93 10.51 3.29
N ASP A 116 3.07 10.62 4.60
CA ASP A 116 2.41 9.75 5.58
C ASP A 116 1.17 10.46 6.14
N THR A 117 0.00 10.03 5.72
CA THR A 117 -1.26 10.64 6.15
C THR A 117 -1.57 10.38 7.63
N LEU A 118 -1.03 9.34 8.24
CA LEU A 118 -1.14 9.14 9.69
C LEU A 118 -0.37 10.26 10.43
N HIS A 119 0.82 10.57 9.98
CA HIS A 119 1.62 11.65 10.54
C HIS A 119 0.92 13.02 10.38
N LEU A 120 0.37 13.28 9.19
CA LEU A 120 -0.40 14.50 8.93
C LEU A 120 -1.66 14.56 9.80
N ALA A 121 -2.41 13.47 9.93
CA ALA A 121 -3.63 13.43 10.74
C ALA A 121 -3.33 13.73 12.21
N ARG A 122 -2.24 13.22 12.74
CA ARG A 122 -1.80 13.51 14.12
C ARG A 122 -1.43 14.98 14.31
N ALA A 123 -0.86 15.61 13.29
CA ALA A 123 -0.48 17.02 13.35
C ALA A 123 -1.69 17.95 13.21
N VAL A 124 -2.66 17.61 12.35
CA VAL A 124 -3.84 18.43 12.05
C VAL A 124 -4.94 18.25 13.10
N TRP A 125 -5.11 17.03 13.60
CA TRP A 125 -6.15 16.67 14.58
C TRP A 125 -5.56 15.97 15.81
N PRO A 126 -4.71 16.66 16.59
CA PRO A 126 -4.01 16.03 17.71
C PRO A 126 -4.94 15.49 18.80
N ASP A 127 -6.13 16.07 18.93
CA ASP A 127 -7.09 15.70 19.98
C ASP A 127 -7.97 14.49 19.63
N PHE A 128 -7.86 13.95 18.42
CA PHE A 128 -8.59 12.74 18.04
C PHE A 128 -8.00 11.51 18.76
N ALA A 129 -8.88 10.70 19.34
CA ALA A 129 -8.50 9.49 20.06
C ALA A 129 -7.82 8.46 19.14
N LYS A 130 -8.22 8.43 17.87
CA LYS A 130 -7.68 7.52 16.85
C LYS A 130 -7.50 8.27 15.53
N HIS A 131 -6.49 7.85 14.77
CA HIS A 131 -6.19 8.40 13.45
C HIS A 131 -6.18 7.30 12.37
N SER A 132 -6.78 6.14 12.63
CA SER A 132 -6.96 5.09 11.64
C SER A 132 -7.96 5.50 10.57
N LEU A 133 -7.85 4.92 9.37
CA LEU A 133 -8.77 5.20 8.25
C LEU A 133 -10.13 4.50 8.37
N GLY A 134 -10.28 3.62 9.33
CA GLY A 134 -11.54 2.90 9.56
C GLY A 134 -11.35 1.61 10.29
#